data_6973e0c25549b5b1c10ccd2662e95ef1
#
_entry.id   6973e0c25549b5b1c10ccd2662e95ef1
#
_cell.length_a   1.000
_cell.length_b   1.000
_cell.length_c   1.000
_cell.angle_alpha   90.00
_cell.angle_beta   90.00
_cell.angle_gamma   90.00
#
_symmetry.space_group_name_H-M   'P 1'
#
loop_
_entity.id
_entity.type
_entity.pdbx_description
1 polymer ?
#
loop_
_entity_poly.entity_id
_entity_poly.type
_entity_poly.pdbx_seq_one_letter_code
_entity_poly.pdbx_strand_id
1 'polypeptide(L)'
;MIPFQQGTPSPAKWVGQIPDYTEGEGTIVSGTTADKATKAAQAVVPGGINDRVVQLSGGEYEVHNISVNWPHHVFVSRDFKVLGYE
;
A
#
# COMPACT_ATOMS: atom_id res chain seq x y z
N MET A 1 -10.67 6.42 -8.26
CA MET A 1 -9.68 5.33 -8.33
C MET A 1 -10.25 4.18 -9.15
N ILE A 2 -9.42 3.58 -9.99
CA ILE A 2 -9.83 2.41 -10.79
C ILE A 2 -10.04 1.24 -9.83
N PRO A 3 -11.15 0.49 -9.97
CA PRO A 3 -11.38 -0.66 -9.12
C PRO A 3 -10.25 -1.69 -9.24
N PHE A 4 -9.85 -2.25 -8.12
CA PHE A 4 -8.81 -3.26 -8.05
C PHE A 4 -9.26 -4.58 -8.70
N GLN A 5 -8.36 -5.19 -9.48
CA GLN A 5 -8.52 -6.54 -9.99
C GLN A 5 -7.34 -7.37 -9.54
N GLN A 6 -7.57 -8.26 -8.59
CA GLN A 6 -6.51 -9.05 -7.98
C GLN A 6 -5.75 -9.86 -9.02
N GLY A 7 -4.44 -9.77 -8.98
CA GLY A 7 -3.57 -10.53 -9.84
C GLY A 7 -3.39 -10.00 -11.25
N THR A 8 -4.09 -8.93 -11.63
CA THR A 8 -4.02 -8.36 -12.97
C THR A 8 -3.46 -6.95 -12.92
N PRO A 9 -2.20 -6.73 -13.32
CA PRO A 9 -1.63 -5.38 -13.34
C PRO A 9 -2.35 -4.48 -14.33
N SER A 10 -2.45 -3.18 -14.01
CA SER A 10 -2.82 -2.18 -14.99
C SER A 10 -1.75 -2.10 -16.10
N PRO A 11 -2.04 -1.54 -17.27
CA PRO A 11 -1.02 -1.38 -18.30
C PRO A 11 0.23 -0.63 -17.84
N ALA A 12 0.07 0.34 -16.93
CA ALA A 12 1.18 1.08 -16.35
C ALA A 12 1.81 0.36 -15.16
N LYS A 13 1.19 -0.72 -14.66
CA LYS A 13 1.60 -1.47 -13.48
C LYS A 13 1.46 -0.69 -12.17
N TRP A 14 0.73 0.42 -12.19
CA TRP A 14 0.42 1.20 -11.00
C TRP A 14 -0.90 1.94 -11.21
N VAL A 15 -1.55 2.30 -10.11
CA VAL A 15 -2.83 3.02 -10.11
C VAL A 15 -2.75 4.12 -9.07
N GLY A 16 -3.29 5.30 -9.39
CA GLY A 16 -3.35 6.43 -8.46
C GLY A 16 -2.02 7.15 -8.32
N GLN A 17 -1.76 7.66 -7.12
CA GLN A 17 -0.54 8.39 -6.82
C GLN A 17 0.46 7.48 -6.13
N ILE A 18 1.66 7.42 -6.68
CA ILE A 18 2.76 6.67 -6.08
C ILE A 18 3.75 7.67 -5.51
N PRO A 19 3.99 7.66 -4.20
CA PRO A 19 4.98 8.54 -3.59
C PRO A 19 6.37 8.30 -4.16
N ASP A 20 7.19 9.33 -4.18
CA ASP A 20 8.59 9.19 -4.55
C ASP A 20 9.32 8.48 -3.41
N TYR A 21 9.75 7.25 -3.67
CA TYR A 21 10.39 6.42 -2.66
C TYR A 21 11.40 5.47 -3.28
N THR A 22 12.32 4.99 -2.46
CA THR A 22 13.25 3.92 -2.83
C THR A 22 12.86 2.67 -2.03
N GLU A 23 12.78 1.53 -2.70
CA GLU A 23 12.46 0.28 -2.02
C GLU A 23 13.45 0.03 -0.87
N GLY A 24 12.89 -0.32 0.28
CA GLY A 24 13.67 -0.52 1.50
C GLY A 24 13.86 0.72 2.35
N GLU A 25 13.45 1.91 1.85
CA GLU A 25 13.52 3.12 2.67
C GLU A 25 12.36 3.18 3.65
N GLY A 26 12.48 4.06 4.63
CA GLY A 26 11.44 4.35 5.60
C GLY A 26 11.61 3.59 6.90
N THR A 27 10.63 3.76 7.78
CA THR A 27 10.65 3.19 9.12
C THR A 27 9.46 2.26 9.28
N ILE A 28 9.73 1.02 9.71
CA ILE A 28 8.65 0.08 10.01
C ILE A 28 7.84 0.62 11.18
N VAL A 29 6.51 0.64 11.00
CA VAL A 29 5.59 1.05 12.06
C VAL A 29 4.79 -0.15 12.56
N SER A 30 4.23 -0.02 13.75
CA SER A 30 3.48 -1.10 14.40
C SER A 30 2.29 -0.53 15.17
N GLY A 31 1.52 -1.44 15.81
CA GLY A 31 0.41 -1.06 16.66
C GLY A 31 -0.74 -0.42 15.89
N THR A 32 -1.39 0.56 16.51
CA THR A 32 -2.59 1.21 15.95
C THR A 32 -2.34 1.85 14.60
N THR A 33 -1.19 2.47 14.41
CA THR A 33 -0.82 3.10 13.13
C THR A 33 -0.77 2.06 12.01
N ALA A 34 -0.08 0.95 12.24
CA ALA A 34 0.00 -0.12 11.26
C ALA A 34 -1.37 -0.74 10.99
N ASP A 35 -2.18 -0.91 12.03
CA ASP A 35 -3.53 -1.46 11.89
C ASP A 35 -4.42 -0.59 11.01
N LYS A 36 -4.38 0.73 11.20
CA LYS A 36 -5.17 1.66 10.41
C LYS A 36 -4.73 1.67 8.95
N ALA A 37 -3.42 1.68 8.70
CA ALA A 37 -2.89 1.63 7.33
C ALA A 37 -3.25 0.32 6.65
N THR A 38 -3.14 -0.80 7.37
CA THR A 38 -3.49 -2.12 6.86
C THR A 38 -4.97 -2.21 6.50
N LYS A 39 -5.86 -1.70 7.35
CA LYS A 39 -7.29 -1.68 7.05
C LYS A 39 -7.62 -0.88 5.81
N ALA A 40 -6.98 0.28 5.65
CA ALA A 40 -7.16 1.09 4.44
C ALA A 40 -6.71 0.33 3.19
N ALA A 41 -5.57 -0.34 3.27
CA ALA A 41 -5.06 -1.14 2.15
C ALA A 41 -5.99 -2.32 1.83
N GLN A 42 -6.49 -3.02 2.84
CA GLN A 42 -7.36 -4.18 2.65
C GLN A 42 -8.71 -3.82 2.02
N ALA A 43 -9.16 -2.59 2.21
CA ALA A 43 -10.38 -2.13 1.56
C ALA A 43 -10.23 -2.07 0.04
N VAL A 44 -9.01 -1.89 -0.45
CA VAL A 44 -8.69 -1.82 -1.88
C VAL A 44 -8.20 -3.17 -2.40
N VAL A 45 -7.43 -3.89 -1.60
CA VAL A 45 -6.81 -5.17 -1.96
C VAL A 45 -7.27 -6.23 -0.96
N PRO A 46 -8.50 -6.74 -1.08
CA PRO A 46 -8.99 -7.74 -0.15
C PRO A 46 -8.29 -9.09 -0.37
N GLY A 47 -8.18 -9.87 0.69
CA GLY A 47 -7.64 -11.22 0.64
C GLY A 47 -6.12 -11.32 0.63
N GLY A 48 -5.42 -10.21 0.71
CA GLY A 48 -3.96 -10.20 0.79
C GLY A 48 -3.45 -10.42 2.21
N ILE A 49 -2.18 -10.77 2.32
CA ILE A 49 -1.46 -10.82 3.59
C ILE A 49 -0.50 -9.65 3.63
N ASN A 50 -0.69 -8.77 4.59
CA ASN A 50 0.15 -7.59 4.75
C ASN A 50 1.21 -7.90 5.81
N ASP A 51 2.46 -8.03 5.38
CA ASP A 51 3.53 -8.46 6.27
C ASP A 51 4.22 -7.32 6.99
N ARG A 52 4.11 -6.10 6.48
CA ARG A 52 4.68 -4.93 7.13
C ARG A 52 4.07 -3.64 6.62
N VAL A 53 4.16 -2.61 7.43
CA VAL A 53 3.82 -1.23 7.08
C VAL A 53 5.04 -0.37 7.34
N VAL A 54 5.39 0.45 6.36
CA VAL A 54 6.56 1.33 6.43
C VAL A 54 6.11 2.76 6.27
N GLN A 55 6.59 3.66 7.11
CA GLN A 55 6.36 5.10 6.91
C GLN A 55 7.50 5.68 6.09
N LEU A 56 7.15 6.32 4.98
CA LEU A 56 8.09 6.94 4.06
C LEU A 56 8.49 8.33 4.54
N SER A 57 9.51 8.89 3.92
CA SER A 57 10.05 10.21 4.32
C SER A 57 9.05 11.34 4.21
N GLY A 58 8.09 11.24 3.28
CA GLY A 58 7.02 12.22 3.14
C GLY A 58 5.87 12.06 4.13
N GLY A 59 5.90 11.01 4.97
CA GLY A 59 4.85 10.72 5.95
C GLY A 59 3.81 9.72 5.50
N GLU A 60 3.80 9.36 4.23
CA GLU A 60 2.89 8.34 3.70
C GLU A 60 3.30 6.96 4.20
N TYR A 61 2.36 6.00 4.13
CA TYR A 61 2.62 4.62 4.50
C TYR A 61 2.63 3.74 3.27
N GLU A 62 3.57 2.79 3.24
CA GLU A 62 3.59 1.72 2.27
C GLU A 62 3.17 0.44 2.98
N VAL A 63 2.07 -0.17 2.54
CA VAL A 63 1.60 -1.45 3.06
C VAL A 63 2.04 -2.53 2.07
N HIS A 64 2.91 -3.43 2.53
CA HIS A 64 3.46 -4.49 1.69
C HIS A 64 2.55 -5.72 1.73
N ASN A 65 2.17 -6.20 0.55
CA ASN A 65 1.26 -7.33 0.38
C ASN A 65 1.99 -8.48 -0.30
N ILE A 66 2.03 -9.63 0.35
CA ILE A 66 2.84 -10.77 -0.12
C ILE A 66 2.04 -11.91 -0.71
N SER A 67 0.71 -11.87 -0.67
CA SER A 67 -0.11 -13.03 -1.05
C SER A 67 -0.88 -12.84 -2.35
N VAL A 68 -0.64 -11.76 -3.07
CA VAL A 68 -1.26 -11.50 -4.37
C VAL A 68 -0.16 -11.21 -5.40
N ASN A 69 -0.44 -11.54 -6.66
CA ASN A 69 0.51 -11.26 -7.73
C ASN A 69 0.71 -9.77 -7.94
N TRP A 70 -0.34 -9.00 -7.79
CA TRP A 70 -0.36 -7.56 -7.96
C TRP A 70 -1.64 -7.03 -7.31
N PRO A 71 -1.61 -5.87 -6.66
CA PRO A 71 -0.43 -5.06 -6.34
C PRO A 71 0.29 -5.59 -5.09
N HIS A 72 1.60 -5.37 -5.02
CA HIS A 72 2.41 -5.70 -3.86
C HIS A 72 2.46 -4.57 -2.83
N HIS A 73 2.29 -3.33 -3.27
CA HIS A 73 2.40 -2.16 -2.42
C HIS A 73 1.14 -1.32 -2.53
N VAL A 74 0.56 -0.95 -1.39
CA VAL A 74 -0.53 0.01 -1.31
C VAL A 74 -0.01 1.21 -0.54
N PHE A 75 -0.16 2.39 -1.12
CA PHE A 75 0.31 3.64 -0.52
C PHE A 75 -0.88 4.35 0.12
N VAL A 76 -0.70 4.71 1.38
CA VAL A 76 -1.75 5.28 2.23
C VAL A 76 -1.24 6.62 2.77
N SER A 77 -2.09 7.62 2.75
CA SER A 77 -1.74 8.94 3.26
C SER A 77 -1.62 8.94 4.78
N ARG A 78 -1.11 10.07 5.32
CA ARG A 78 -0.97 10.24 6.77
C ARG A 78 -2.30 10.17 7.52
N ASP A 79 -3.41 10.45 6.84
CA ASP A 79 -4.76 10.33 7.40
C ASP A 79 -5.46 9.03 6.98
N PHE A 80 -4.69 8.04 6.54
CA PHE A 80 -5.14 6.67 6.23
C PHE A 80 -6.13 6.59 5.07
N LYS A 81 -5.88 7.38 4.03
CA LYS A 81 -6.61 7.28 2.77
C LYS A 81 -5.71 6.70 1.71
N VAL A 82 -6.22 5.77 0.92
CA VAL A 82 -5.44 5.15 -0.15
C VAL A 82 -5.09 6.19 -1.21
N LEU A 83 -3.79 6.32 -1.50
CA LEU A 83 -3.29 7.20 -2.55
C LEU A 83 -3.18 6.47 -3.88
N GLY A 84 -2.66 5.27 -3.85
CA GLY A 84 -2.45 4.45 -5.03
C GLY A 84 -1.87 3.11 -4.65
N TYR A 85 -1.60 2.29 -5.66
CA TYR A 85 -0.97 0.98 -5.45
C TYR A 85 -0.20 0.54 -6.70
N GLU A 86 0.78 -0.33 -6.47
CA GLU A 86 1.58 -0.91 -7.55
C GLU A 86 1.99 -2.34 -7.32
#